data_2d1c867ee2d0fd4ae9c8b0d0b61bbc18
#
_entry.id   2d1c867ee2d0fd4ae9c8b0d0b61bbc18
#
_cell.length_a   1.000
_cell.length_b   1.000
_cell.length_c   1.000
_cell.angle_alpha   90.00
_cell.angle_beta   90.00
_cell.angle_gamma   90.00
#
_symmetry.space_group_name_H-M   'P 1'
#
loop_
_entity.id
_entity.type
_entity.pdbx_description
1 polymer ?
#
loop_
_entity_poly.entity_id
_entity_poly.type
_entity_poly.pdbx_seq_one_letter_code
_entity_poly.pdbx_strand_id
1 'polypeptide(L)'
;MFVHYDKSENMRPIKIWQTDLEAVGEKCIEQAEHLAKLPFTYKWAALMPDTHAGKGMPIGGVIACENVVIPNAVGVDIGCGMAYVQTNIPVSLLRETITGSGNLVQTICGDILRNIPTGFAHYKTPQPSEVLDRAKCEMSRYEADKELIPQIDEGYYQAGTLGGGNHFIEIQQDDDGMCGIMLHSRSRQFGNNDG
;
A
#
# COMPACT_ATOMS: atom_id res chain seq x y z
N MET A 1 4.13 -4.99 22.50
CA MET A 1 2.99 -5.82 22.10
C MET A 1 2.20 -6.18 23.34
N PHE A 2 0.89 -6.05 23.29
CA PHE A 2 -0.04 -6.50 24.34
C PHE A 2 -1.22 -7.25 23.73
N VAL A 3 -2.10 -7.82 24.55
CA VAL A 3 -3.26 -8.60 24.12
C VAL A 3 -4.52 -7.98 24.71
N HIS A 4 -5.44 -7.59 23.85
CA HIS A 4 -6.79 -7.19 24.23
C HIS A 4 -7.73 -8.40 24.06
N TYR A 5 -8.42 -8.78 25.14
CA TYR A 5 -9.26 -9.97 25.13
C TYR A 5 -10.34 -9.92 26.20
N ASP A 6 -11.58 -10.09 25.78
CA ASP A 6 -12.73 -10.26 26.68
C ASP A 6 -13.39 -11.63 26.42
N LYS A 7 -13.30 -12.51 27.41
CA LYS A 7 -13.93 -13.84 27.37
C LYS A 7 -15.46 -13.79 27.37
N SER A 8 -16.04 -12.79 28.00
CA SER A 8 -17.52 -12.65 28.09
C SER A 8 -18.15 -12.33 26.76
N GLU A 9 -17.42 -11.71 25.84
CA GLU A 9 -17.86 -11.28 24.51
C GLU A 9 -17.71 -12.35 23.42
N ASN A 10 -17.26 -13.57 23.77
CA ASN A 10 -17.01 -14.66 22.81
C ASN A 10 -16.16 -14.24 21.61
N MET A 11 -15.17 -13.42 21.84
CA MET A 11 -14.24 -12.95 20.82
C MET A 11 -12.91 -13.69 20.86
N ARG A 12 -12.19 -13.71 19.75
CA ARG A 12 -10.80 -14.15 19.69
C ARG A 12 -9.87 -13.09 20.29
N PRO A 13 -8.72 -13.46 20.83
CA PRO A 13 -7.73 -12.46 21.27
C PRO A 13 -7.29 -11.52 20.16
N ILE A 14 -7.07 -10.26 20.51
CA ILE A 14 -6.48 -9.26 19.60
C ILE A 14 -5.07 -8.98 20.08
N LYS A 15 -4.07 -9.27 19.25
CA LYS A 15 -2.66 -8.97 19.50
C LYS A 15 -2.32 -7.62 18.92
N ILE A 16 -1.77 -6.72 19.71
CA ILE A 16 -1.56 -5.32 19.34
C ILE A 16 -0.09 -4.95 19.48
N TRP A 17 0.54 -4.48 18.40
CA TRP A 17 1.93 -4.05 18.35
C TRP A 17 2.07 -2.54 18.54
N GLN A 18 1.36 -2.02 19.55
CA GLN A 18 1.43 -0.63 20.00
C GLN A 18 1.87 -0.58 21.48
N THR A 19 2.07 0.63 22.01
CA THR A 19 2.47 0.84 23.42
C THR A 19 1.29 0.60 24.36
N ASP A 20 0.12 1.12 24.00
CA ASP A 20 -1.11 1.08 24.79
C ASP A 20 -2.36 1.17 23.89
N LEU A 21 -3.56 1.08 24.46
CA LEU A 21 -4.83 1.19 23.75
C LEU A 21 -5.15 2.61 23.27
N GLU A 22 -4.68 3.62 24.00
CA GLU A 22 -4.96 5.01 23.62
C GLU A 22 -4.28 5.37 22.29
N ALA A 23 -3.09 4.81 22.05
CA ALA A 23 -2.36 4.97 20.80
C ALA A 23 -3.07 4.34 19.58
N VAL A 24 -3.95 3.35 19.80
CA VAL A 24 -4.70 2.68 18.73
C VAL A 24 -5.96 3.47 18.34
N GLY A 25 -6.61 4.10 19.30
CA GLY A 25 -7.87 4.81 19.14
C GLY A 25 -9.11 3.90 19.19
N GLU A 26 -10.17 4.43 19.81
CA GLU A 26 -11.40 3.69 20.14
C GLU A 26 -12.04 3.02 18.91
N LYS A 27 -12.23 3.76 17.83
CA LYS A 27 -12.86 3.25 16.60
C LYS A 27 -12.06 2.10 15.95
N CYS A 28 -10.73 2.12 16.06
CA CYS A 28 -9.89 1.06 15.54
C CYS A 28 -10.03 -0.21 16.39
N ILE A 29 -10.11 -0.07 17.71
CA ILE A 29 -10.38 -1.19 18.63
C ILE A 29 -11.75 -1.80 18.38
N GLU A 30 -12.81 -0.98 18.25
CA GLU A 30 -14.16 -1.47 17.90
C GLU A 30 -14.16 -2.31 16.62
N GLN A 31 -13.50 -1.84 15.57
CA GLN A 31 -13.37 -2.58 14.32
C GLN A 31 -12.61 -3.91 14.51
N ALA A 32 -11.55 -3.90 15.30
CA ALA A 32 -10.79 -5.11 15.60
C ALA A 32 -11.59 -6.13 16.43
N GLU A 33 -12.42 -5.66 17.36
CA GLU A 33 -13.35 -6.52 18.12
C GLU A 33 -14.40 -7.16 17.24
N HIS A 34 -14.95 -6.40 16.28
CA HIS A 34 -15.86 -6.96 15.28
C HIS A 34 -15.21 -8.10 14.49
N LEU A 35 -13.97 -7.93 14.06
CA LEU A 35 -13.21 -9.01 13.39
C LEU A 35 -12.95 -10.21 14.31
N ALA A 36 -12.60 -9.95 15.56
CA ALA A 36 -12.32 -10.98 16.54
C ALA A 36 -13.55 -11.80 16.94
N LYS A 37 -14.77 -11.25 16.77
CA LYS A 37 -16.06 -11.90 16.99
C LYS A 37 -16.54 -12.73 15.80
N LEU A 38 -15.94 -12.61 14.62
CA LEU A 38 -16.34 -13.41 13.46
C LEU A 38 -16.10 -14.90 13.69
N PRO A 39 -17.05 -15.78 13.39
CA PRO A 39 -16.98 -17.19 13.72
C PRO A 39 -15.84 -17.93 12.99
N PHE A 40 -15.39 -17.41 11.88
CA PHE A 40 -14.34 -17.96 11.03
C PHE A 40 -12.97 -17.31 11.23
N THR A 41 -12.83 -16.36 12.17
CA THR A 41 -11.51 -15.83 12.54
C THR A 41 -10.68 -16.89 13.25
N TYR A 42 -9.55 -17.24 12.64
CA TYR A 42 -8.66 -18.27 13.16
C TYR A 42 -7.76 -17.70 14.26
N LYS A 43 -7.78 -18.31 15.42
CA LYS A 43 -6.95 -18.05 16.62
C LYS A 43 -7.00 -16.62 17.16
N TRP A 44 -6.66 -15.58 16.40
CA TRP A 44 -6.59 -14.18 16.85
C TRP A 44 -6.68 -13.20 15.69
N ALA A 45 -7.03 -11.94 15.99
CA ALA A 45 -6.75 -10.79 15.15
C ALA A 45 -5.43 -10.14 15.56
N ALA A 46 -4.75 -9.46 14.65
CA ALA A 46 -3.51 -8.74 14.92
C ALA A 46 -3.62 -7.28 14.43
N LEU A 47 -3.12 -6.34 15.22
CA LEU A 47 -3.01 -4.92 14.88
C LEU A 47 -1.53 -4.55 14.83
N MET A 48 -1.06 -4.14 13.65
CA MET A 48 0.33 -3.77 13.39
C MET A 48 0.65 -2.36 13.93
N PRO A 49 1.91 -1.93 13.99
CA PRO A 49 2.29 -0.65 14.60
C PRO A 49 1.66 0.59 14.01
N ASP A 50 1.30 0.56 12.73
CA ASP A 50 0.67 1.66 11.99
C ASP A 50 -0.87 1.61 12.00
N THR A 51 -1.46 0.78 12.86
CA THR A 51 -2.90 0.53 12.85
C THR A 51 -3.73 1.78 13.13
N HIS A 52 -4.79 1.94 12.36
CA HIS A 52 -5.77 3.01 12.53
C HIS A 52 -7.13 2.61 11.93
N ALA A 53 -8.17 3.38 12.21
CA ALA A 53 -9.51 3.07 11.71
C ALA A 53 -9.59 3.11 10.19
N GLY A 54 -10.13 2.05 9.59
CA GLY A 54 -10.38 1.90 8.17
C GLY A 54 -11.88 1.87 7.81
N LYS A 55 -12.21 1.36 6.61
CA LYS A 55 -13.58 1.11 6.16
C LYS A 55 -13.95 -0.35 6.41
N GLY A 56 -14.55 -0.61 7.58
CA GLY A 56 -14.99 -1.95 7.99
C GLY A 56 -13.91 -2.80 8.67
N MET A 57 -12.68 -2.73 8.22
CA MET A 57 -11.51 -3.35 8.83
C MET A 57 -10.47 -2.28 9.21
N PRO A 58 -9.77 -2.40 10.35
CA PRO A 58 -8.64 -1.51 10.66
C PRO A 58 -7.57 -1.60 9.58
N ILE A 59 -7.00 -0.47 9.18
CA ILE A 59 -5.76 -0.46 8.42
C ILE A 59 -4.64 -0.96 9.33
N GLY A 60 -3.67 -1.72 8.81
CA GLY A 60 -2.70 -2.44 9.63
C GLY A 60 -3.28 -3.63 10.41
N GLY A 61 -4.57 -3.95 10.21
CA GLY A 61 -5.21 -5.13 10.75
C GLY A 61 -4.89 -6.38 9.94
N VAL A 62 -4.63 -7.51 10.61
CA VAL A 62 -4.38 -8.82 10.00
C VAL A 62 -5.23 -9.87 10.67
N ILE A 63 -5.96 -10.64 9.87
CA ILE A 63 -6.70 -11.83 10.33
C ILE A 63 -6.43 -13.01 9.40
N ALA A 64 -6.48 -14.21 9.97
CA ALA A 64 -6.58 -15.44 9.19
C ALA A 64 -8.01 -15.96 9.29
N CYS A 65 -8.57 -16.41 8.18
CA CYS A 65 -9.91 -16.99 8.10
C CYS A 65 -9.86 -18.42 7.60
N GLU A 66 -10.71 -19.28 8.15
CA GLU A 66 -10.84 -20.67 7.70
C GLU A 66 -11.99 -20.80 6.69
N ASN A 67 -11.65 -21.21 5.47
CA ASN A 67 -12.62 -21.51 4.39
C ASN A 67 -13.52 -20.32 3.98
N VAL A 68 -13.10 -19.09 4.25
CA VAL A 68 -13.86 -17.87 3.95
C VAL A 68 -12.90 -16.80 3.42
N VAL A 69 -13.36 -16.05 2.42
CA VAL A 69 -12.74 -14.82 1.96
C VAL A 69 -13.66 -13.66 2.33
N ILE A 70 -13.09 -12.60 2.90
CA ILE A 70 -13.80 -11.35 3.21
C ILE A 70 -13.31 -10.29 2.24
N PRO A 71 -14.07 -9.95 1.18
CA PRO A 71 -13.61 -8.99 0.16
C PRO A 71 -13.17 -7.64 0.77
N ASN A 72 -13.97 -7.08 1.68
CA ASN A 72 -13.66 -5.81 2.35
C ASN A 72 -12.39 -5.85 3.23
N ALA A 73 -11.94 -7.04 3.65
CA ALA A 73 -10.71 -7.20 4.44
C ALA A 73 -9.46 -7.31 3.56
N VAL A 74 -9.61 -7.66 2.28
CA VAL A 74 -8.51 -7.65 1.31
C VAL A 74 -8.10 -6.21 1.01
N GLY A 75 -9.05 -5.26 1.11
CA GLY A 75 -8.81 -3.85 0.86
C GLY A 75 -8.98 -3.46 -0.61
N VAL A 76 -9.15 -2.17 -0.83
CA VAL A 76 -9.32 -1.57 -2.16
C VAL A 76 -7.97 -1.40 -2.87
N ASP A 77 -6.87 -1.46 -2.12
CA ASP A 77 -5.51 -1.24 -2.60
C ASP A 77 -4.70 -2.54 -2.65
N ILE A 78 -5.16 -3.46 -3.46
CA ILE A 78 -4.49 -4.75 -3.65
C ILE A 78 -3.16 -4.52 -4.39
N GLY A 79 -2.07 -5.06 -3.84
CA GLY A 79 -0.75 -4.96 -4.45
C GLY A 79 -0.02 -3.64 -4.19
N CYS A 80 -0.39 -2.93 -3.12
CA CYS A 80 0.40 -1.82 -2.59
C CYS A 80 1.82 -2.30 -2.28
N GLY A 81 2.81 -1.60 -2.76
CA GLY A 81 4.21 -2.00 -2.63
C GLY A 81 5.11 -0.86 -2.17
N MET A 82 6.08 -1.20 -1.35
CA MET A 82 7.15 -0.30 -0.92
C MET A 82 8.46 -0.71 -1.55
N ALA A 83 9.21 0.27 -2.05
CA ALA A 83 10.58 0.08 -2.49
C ALA A 83 11.48 1.16 -1.89
N TYR A 84 12.69 0.77 -1.49
CA TYR A 84 13.70 1.68 -1.00
C TYR A 84 15.04 1.41 -1.71
N VAL A 85 15.66 2.46 -2.17
CA VAL A 85 16.98 2.42 -2.79
C VAL A 85 17.90 3.35 -2.02
N GLN A 86 18.89 2.79 -1.36
CA GLN A 86 19.98 3.55 -0.77
C GLN A 86 21.00 3.92 -1.85
N THR A 87 21.48 5.16 -1.82
CA THR A 87 22.52 5.64 -2.73
C THR A 87 23.81 5.92 -1.97
N ASN A 88 24.89 6.13 -2.68
CA ASN A 88 26.15 6.64 -2.15
C ASN A 88 26.31 8.15 -2.32
N ILE A 89 25.22 8.88 -2.50
CA ILE A 89 25.19 10.33 -2.72
C ILE A 89 24.93 11.02 -1.38
N PRO A 90 25.84 11.85 -0.88
CA PRO A 90 25.58 12.65 0.33
C PRO A 90 24.43 13.63 0.10
N VAL A 91 23.51 13.73 1.07
CA VAL A 91 22.39 14.69 0.99
C VAL A 91 22.88 16.14 0.96
N SER A 92 24.02 16.45 1.58
CA SER A 92 24.66 17.75 1.50
C SER A 92 24.92 18.20 0.05
N LEU A 93 25.38 17.28 -0.80
CA LEU A 93 25.59 17.55 -2.23
C LEU A 93 24.27 17.98 -2.91
N LEU A 94 23.16 17.33 -2.60
CA LEU A 94 21.84 17.65 -3.18
C LEU A 94 21.33 19.02 -2.70
N ARG A 95 21.60 19.39 -1.45
CA ARG A 95 21.17 20.66 -0.84
C ARG A 95 22.04 21.85 -1.28
N GLU A 96 23.35 21.64 -1.43
CA GLU A 96 24.33 22.69 -1.73
C GLU A 96 24.47 22.93 -3.23
N THR A 97 24.15 21.94 -4.07
CA THR A 97 24.22 22.14 -5.53
C THR A 97 23.05 22.99 -5.99
N ILE A 98 23.35 24.17 -6.48
CA ILE A 98 22.36 25.12 -7.00
C ILE A 98 22.20 24.95 -8.50
N THR A 99 20.97 24.89 -8.94
CA THR A 99 20.53 24.82 -10.35
C THR A 99 19.75 26.07 -10.72
N GLY A 100 19.35 26.20 -11.96
CA GLY A 100 18.48 27.30 -12.39
C GLY A 100 17.08 27.31 -11.74
N SER A 101 16.66 26.19 -11.13
CA SER A 101 15.35 26.01 -10.51
C SER A 101 15.40 25.90 -8.98
N GLY A 102 16.54 26.23 -8.37
CA GLY A 102 16.79 26.10 -6.93
C GLY A 102 17.89 25.09 -6.64
N ASN A 103 17.84 24.44 -5.46
CA ASN A 103 18.80 23.37 -5.18
C ASN A 103 18.43 22.07 -5.94
N LEU A 104 19.37 21.11 -5.96
CA LEU A 104 19.18 19.89 -6.74
C LEU A 104 18.01 19.05 -6.24
N VAL A 105 17.68 19.04 -4.94
CA VAL A 105 16.47 18.37 -4.40
C VAL A 105 15.22 18.96 -5.03
N GLN A 106 15.08 20.28 -5.07
CA GLN A 106 13.92 20.96 -5.67
C GLN A 106 13.82 20.66 -7.17
N THR A 107 14.94 20.60 -7.86
CA THR A 107 14.99 20.26 -9.29
C THR A 107 14.50 18.83 -9.53
N ILE A 108 15.02 17.86 -8.76
CA ILE A 108 14.60 16.44 -8.87
C ILE A 108 13.12 16.29 -8.55
N CYS A 109 12.63 16.89 -7.46
CA CYS A 109 11.20 16.84 -7.13
C CYS A 109 10.34 17.46 -8.23
N GLY A 110 10.79 18.57 -8.82
CA GLY A 110 10.10 19.19 -9.95
C GLY A 110 10.08 18.30 -11.20
N ASP A 111 11.16 17.57 -11.46
CA ASP A 111 11.22 16.61 -12.58
C ASP A 111 10.32 15.42 -12.34
N ILE A 112 10.28 14.88 -11.14
CA ILE A 112 9.36 13.82 -10.74
C ILE A 112 7.91 14.26 -10.98
N LEU A 113 7.51 15.43 -10.48
CA LEU A 113 6.16 15.95 -10.64
C LEU A 113 5.75 16.20 -12.11
N ARG A 114 6.71 16.53 -12.97
CA ARG A 114 6.45 16.77 -14.40
C ARG A 114 6.34 15.47 -15.20
N ASN A 115 7.08 14.44 -14.84
CA ASN A 115 7.26 13.25 -15.68
C ASN A 115 6.51 12.03 -15.18
N ILE A 116 6.16 11.96 -13.88
CA ILE A 116 5.45 10.82 -13.30
C ILE A 116 3.97 11.19 -13.09
N PRO A 117 3.04 10.58 -13.83
CA PRO A 117 1.62 10.83 -13.64
C PRO A 117 1.17 10.45 -12.23
N THR A 118 0.33 11.29 -11.63
CA THR A 118 -0.22 11.12 -10.28
C THR A 118 -1.75 11.14 -10.31
N GLY A 119 -2.36 10.71 -9.22
CA GLY A 119 -3.81 10.70 -9.11
C GLY A 119 -4.44 9.75 -10.14
N PHE A 120 -5.39 10.22 -10.92
CA PHE A 120 -6.06 9.46 -11.99
C PHE A 120 -5.36 9.60 -13.35
N ALA A 121 -4.27 10.35 -13.42
CA ALA A 121 -3.54 10.51 -14.67
C ALA A 121 -2.75 9.25 -15.03
N HIS A 122 -2.70 8.93 -16.32
CA HIS A 122 -1.92 7.83 -16.87
C HIS A 122 -1.11 8.29 -18.09
N TYR A 123 -0.22 7.43 -18.56
CA TYR A 123 0.50 7.67 -19.81
C TYR A 123 -0.46 7.57 -21.00
N LYS A 124 -0.16 8.32 -22.06
CA LYS A 124 -0.93 8.27 -23.32
C LYS A 124 -0.59 7.07 -24.20
N THR A 125 0.52 6.42 -23.90
CA THR A 125 1.01 5.24 -24.63
C THR A 125 1.28 4.11 -23.64
N PRO A 126 1.06 2.85 -24.03
CA PRO A 126 1.34 1.71 -23.17
C PRO A 126 2.83 1.63 -22.84
N GLN A 127 3.12 1.33 -21.59
CA GLN A 127 4.47 1.17 -21.09
C GLN A 127 4.86 -0.31 -21.13
N PRO A 128 6.12 -0.65 -21.44
CA PRO A 128 6.56 -2.04 -21.44
C PRO A 128 6.52 -2.62 -20.02
N SER A 129 5.99 -3.84 -19.87
CA SER A 129 5.92 -4.51 -18.57
C SER A 129 5.91 -6.03 -18.74
N GLU A 130 7.03 -6.67 -18.44
CA GLU A 130 7.15 -8.14 -18.45
C GLU A 130 6.18 -8.82 -17.47
N VAL A 131 5.85 -8.13 -16.36
CA VAL A 131 4.90 -8.64 -15.37
C VAL A 131 3.50 -8.71 -15.94
N LEU A 132 3.05 -7.65 -16.63
CA LEU A 132 1.73 -7.62 -17.28
C LEU A 132 1.68 -8.59 -18.47
N ASP A 133 2.76 -8.69 -19.25
CA ASP A 133 2.86 -9.65 -20.35
C ASP A 133 2.67 -11.09 -19.85
N ARG A 134 3.36 -11.44 -18.76
CA ARG A 134 3.25 -12.77 -18.14
C ARG A 134 1.84 -12.98 -17.56
N ALA A 135 1.29 -12.02 -16.83
CA ALA A 135 -0.06 -12.10 -16.27
C ALA A 135 -1.09 -12.32 -17.37
N LYS A 136 -1.02 -11.56 -18.47
CA LYS A 136 -1.92 -11.69 -19.62
C LYS A 136 -1.81 -13.06 -20.28
N CYS A 137 -0.60 -13.59 -20.42
CA CYS A 137 -0.38 -14.91 -20.98
C CYS A 137 -0.95 -16.02 -20.07
N GLU A 138 -0.80 -15.91 -18.77
CA GLU A 138 -1.32 -16.89 -17.80
C GLU A 138 -2.85 -16.83 -17.75
N MET A 139 -3.45 -15.66 -17.61
CA MET A 139 -4.91 -15.47 -17.52
C MET A 139 -5.64 -15.89 -18.81
N SER A 140 -5.03 -15.73 -19.97
CA SER A 140 -5.64 -16.14 -21.24
C SER A 140 -5.92 -17.66 -21.33
N ARG A 141 -5.34 -18.45 -20.44
CA ARG A 141 -5.52 -19.92 -20.39
C ARG A 141 -6.79 -20.35 -19.65
N TYR A 142 -7.41 -19.46 -18.87
CA TYR A 142 -8.56 -19.75 -18.04
C TYR A 142 -9.76 -18.89 -18.46
N GLU A 143 -10.92 -19.54 -18.65
CA GLU A 143 -12.14 -18.83 -19.08
C GLU A 143 -12.62 -17.80 -18.04
N ALA A 144 -12.52 -18.16 -16.75
CA ALA A 144 -12.93 -17.30 -15.63
C ALA A 144 -12.07 -16.01 -15.52
N ASP A 145 -10.86 -16.03 -16.07
CA ASP A 145 -9.90 -14.92 -15.93
C ASP A 145 -10.01 -13.91 -17.09
N LYS A 146 -10.79 -14.21 -18.13
CA LYS A 146 -10.95 -13.34 -19.31
C LYS A 146 -11.49 -11.96 -19.00
N GLU A 147 -12.29 -11.83 -17.94
CA GLU A 147 -12.82 -10.55 -17.48
C GLU A 147 -11.73 -9.61 -16.94
N LEU A 148 -10.60 -10.17 -16.49
CA LEU A 148 -9.45 -9.41 -15.99
C LEU A 148 -8.54 -8.90 -17.11
N ILE A 149 -8.61 -9.46 -18.32
CA ILE A 149 -7.74 -9.07 -19.44
C ILE A 149 -7.86 -7.58 -19.79
N PRO A 150 -9.08 -6.97 -19.89
CA PRO A 150 -9.19 -5.52 -20.13
C PRO A 150 -8.51 -4.67 -19.05
N GLN A 151 -8.52 -5.13 -17.81
CA GLN A 151 -7.86 -4.43 -16.70
C GLN A 151 -6.33 -4.52 -16.82
N ILE A 152 -5.79 -5.66 -17.31
CA ILE A 152 -4.37 -5.80 -17.63
C ILE A 152 -3.99 -4.85 -18.76
N ASP A 153 -4.83 -4.72 -19.79
CA ASP A 153 -4.59 -3.82 -20.92
C ASP A 153 -4.53 -2.36 -20.48
N GLU A 154 -5.42 -1.92 -19.58
CA GLU A 154 -5.34 -0.62 -18.92
C GLU A 154 -4.09 -0.48 -18.04
N GLY A 155 -3.65 -1.54 -17.42
CA GLY A 155 -2.45 -1.60 -16.60
C GLY A 155 -1.18 -1.14 -17.32
N TYR A 156 -1.06 -1.38 -18.62
CA TYR A 156 0.07 -0.89 -19.42
C TYR A 156 0.15 0.64 -19.48
N TYR A 157 -0.96 1.36 -19.41
CA TYR A 157 -0.97 2.83 -19.37
C TYR A 157 -0.69 3.37 -17.98
N GLN A 158 -0.84 2.54 -16.96
CA GLN A 158 -0.62 2.87 -15.54
C GLN A 158 0.74 2.44 -15.02
N ALA A 159 1.40 1.51 -15.68
CA ALA A 159 2.74 1.05 -15.31
C ALA A 159 3.72 2.24 -15.25
N GLY A 160 4.41 2.40 -14.11
CA GLY A 160 5.30 3.52 -13.86
C GLY A 160 4.61 4.83 -13.44
N THR A 161 3.28 4.85 -13.24
CA THR A 161 2.61 6.00 -12.59
C THR A 161 2.65 5.85 -11.08
N LEU A 162 2.56 6.97 -10.36
CA LEU A 162 2.54 6.93 -8.89
C LEU A 162 1.17 6.52 -8.33
N GLY A 163 0.09 6.89 -9.00
CA GLY A 163 -1.26 6.76 -8.46
C GLY A 163 -1.62 7.90 -7.52
N GLY A 164 -2.63 7.72 -6.66
CA GLY A 164 -3.12 8.75 -5.73
C GLY A 164 -3.51 8.17 -4.38
N GLY A 165 -3.88 9.04 -3.46
CA GLY A 165 -4.13 8.67 -2.07
C GLY A 165 -2.85 8.85 -1.24
N ASN A 166 -2.48 7.83 -0.48
CA ASN A 166 -1.28 7.82 0.37
C ASN A 166 0.02 7.42 -0.35
N HIS A 167 0.05 7.46 -1.69
CA HIS A 167 1.24 7.11 -2.48
C HIS A 167 2.21 8.26 -2.54
N PHE A 168 3.51 7.94 -2.50
CA PHE A 168 4.55 8.94 -2.46
C PHE A 168 5.86 8.44 -3.10
N ILE A 169 6.68 9.42 -3.50
CA ILE A 169 8.09 9.26 -3.78
C ILE A 169 8.80 10.23 -2.85
N GLU A 170 9.69 9.74 -2.01
CA GLU A 170 10.44 10.54 -1.05
C GLU A 170 11.93 10.45 -1.29
N ILE A 171 12.61 11.60 -1.17
CA ILE A 171 14.07 11.66 -1.05
C ILE A 171 14.37 11.78 0.44
N GLN A 172 15.01 10.79 1.00
CA GLN A 172 15.28 10.67 2.43
C GLN A 172 16.78 10.81 2.70
N GLN A 173 17.12 11.12 3.93
CA GLN A 173 18.47 11.07 4.45
C GLN A 173 18.54 9.95 5.48
N ASP A 174 19.51 9.07 5.33
CA ASP A 174 19.83 8.05 6.33
C ASP A 174 20.71 8.60 7.47
N ASP A 175 20.99 7.76 8.46
CA ASP A 175 21.80 8.12 9.64
C ASP A 175 23.27 8.47 9.29
N ASP A 176 23.75 7.97 8.15
CA ASP A 176 25.10 8.27 7.63
C ASP A 176 25.14 9.53 6.76
N GLY A 177 24.02 10.21 6.58
CA GLY A 177 23.88 11.42 5.77
C GLY A 177 23.78 11.15 4.26
N MET A 178 23.57 9.91 3.86
CA MET A 178 23.42 9.53 2.45
C MET A 178 21.97 9.66 2.00
N CYS A 179 21.79 9.85 0.69
CA CYS A 179 20.48 9.95 0.08
C CYS A 179 19.87 8.54 -0.12
N GLY A 180 18.65 8.36 0.34
CA GLY A 180 17.79 7.25 0.00
C GLY A 180 16.57 7.72 -0.78
N ILE A 181 16.00 6.86 -1.62
CA ILE A 181 14.75 7.11 -2.33
C ILE A 181 13.76 6.05 -1.90
N MET A 182 12.64 6.48 -1.34
CA MET A 182 11.54 5.60 -0.96
C MET A 182 10.35 5.84 -1.89
N LEU A 183 9.77 4.74 -2.34
CA LEU A 183 8.60 4.73 -3.20
C LEU A 183 7.49 3.90 -2.55
N HIS A 184 6.30 4.47 -2.45
CA HIS A 184 5.08 3.77 -2.13
C HIS A 184 4.11 3.92 -3.30
N SER A 185 3.79 2.81 -3.95
CA SER A 185 2.94 2.79 -5.14
C SER A 185 1.93 1.64 -5.09
N ARG A 186 0.93 1.65 -5.98
CA ARG A 186 -0.22 0.74 -5.97
C ARG A 186 -0.66 0.30 -7.37
N SER A 187 -1.45 -0.78 -7.42
CA SER A 187 -2.16 -1.25 -8.62
C SER A 187 -3.64 -0.84 -8.59
N ARG A 188 -3.94 0.42 -8.88
CA ARG A 188 -5.29 1.02 -8.75
C ARG A 188 -6.43 0.29 -9.46
N GLN A 189 -6.19 -0.24 -10.65
CA GLN A 189 -7.24 -0.78 -11.51
C GLN A 189 -7.80 -2.10 -10.97
N PHE A 190 -6.91 -2.98 -10.51
CA PHE A 190 -7.29 -4.31 -10.01
C PHE A 190 -8.05 -4.29 -8.68
N GLY A 191 -7.97 -3.21 -7.90
CA GLY A 191 -8.60 -3.09 -6.59
C GLY A 191 -9.85 -2.22 -6.54
N ASN A 192 -10.20 -1.51 -7.61
CA ASN A 192 -11.21 -0.43 -7.56
C ASN A 192 -12.49 -0.70 -8.38
N ASN A 193 -12.60 -1.84 -9.08
CA ASN A 193 -13.74 -2.13 -9.96
C ASN A 193 -14.86 -2.94 -9.29
N ASP A 194 -14.81 -3.13 -7.96
CA ASP A 194 -15.84 -3.81 -7.18
C ASP A 194 -16.68 -2.80 -6.37
N GLY A 195 -17.19 -1.76 -7.02
CA GLY A 195 -18.09 -0.77 -6.47
C GLY A 195 -19.40 -0.69 -7.21
#